data_4c1f7605feda5e88cc1b4e1050d1a4cc
#
_entry.id   4c1f7605feda5e88cc1b4e1050d1a4cc
#
_cell.length_a   1.000
_cell.length_b   1.000
_cell.length_c   1.000
_cell.angle_alpha   90.00
_cell.angle_beta   90.00
_cell.angle_gamma   90.00
#
_symmetry.space_group_name_H-M   'P 1'
#
loop_
_entity.id
_entity.type
_entity.pdbx_description
1 polymer ?
#
loop_
_entity_poly.entity_id
_entity_poly.type
_entity_poly.pdbx_seq_one_letter_code
_entity_poly.pdbx_strand_id
1 'polypeptide(L)'
;ESIEQVLDKISKLADIRFFYNYSVLDFSRKITVNIKDTELHDALSKVLQGEKVEIEYQPNRTVVLRPQRVPDGISAINISGKIIDADTKEPLIGASVVLKEQKGVGVVTDIDGKFHITIPEGGASALLISYVGYENEELAITGQGDMKDLTIKMTAAFVEMEGVVVTGMAPRKSESFTGSYVSVKGEELKKLSPNNLLQALQFFDPSFRIVENNKKGSDPNAMPEFQMRGNVQLDNNFSNSDMNMLVGNYSNQPNMPLFVLDGFETTLQKIVDLDPERVASITILKDASATAIYGSRAANGVVVFETKKPLSGALNVTYSMSMGITMPDLSSYDMMNAAEKLQFEYDAGLFSNDANGNPLSGSILAEQRNYYNHYKREIERGVNTYWLSEPVRTAIIHRHTLTVDGGDEALRYNLNLNYGNEPGVIKESGRETFGFSLNLQYRRKKWNISNQLSIDNTKGTNSPYGSFSEYVQMNPYYTKRD
;
A
#
# COMPACT_ATOMS: atom_id res chain seq x y z
N GLU A 1 -34.50 3.03 41.80
CA GLU A 1 -33.51 2.08 41.29
C GLU A 1 -33.75 1.85 39.79
N SER A 2 -32.78 1.32 39.08
CA SER A 2 -33.01 0.97 37.66
C SER A 2 -33.92 -0.27 37.58
N ILE A 3 -34.65 -0.42 36.46
CA ILE A 3 -35.51 -1.60 36.24
C ILE A 3 -34.69 -2.88 36.39
N GLU A 4 -33.47 -2.92 35.88
CA GLU A 4 -32.55 -4.06 35.97
C GLU A 4 -32.23 -4.42 37.44
N GLN A 5 -31.91 -3.43 38.27
CA GLN A 5 -31.62 -3.64 39.68
C GLN A 5 -32.81 -4.16 40.45
N VAL A 6 -34.02 -3.70 40.09
CA VAL A 6 -35.25 -4.15 40.72
C VAL A 6 -35.59 -5.59 40.31
N LEU A 7 -35.47 -5.94 39.03
CA LEU A 7 -35.63 -7.31 38.52
C LEU A 7 -34.62 -8.27 39.13
N ASP A 8 -33.35 -7.87 39.32
CA ASP A 8 -32.35 -8.70 40.00
C ASP A 8 -32.70 -8.97 41.47
N LYS A 9 -33.24 -7.97 42.16
CA LYS A 9 -33.74 -8.14 43.53
C LYS A 9 -34.94 -9.10 43.59
N ILE A 10 -35.91 -8.96 42.69
CA ILE A 10 -37.06 -9.86 42.60
C ILE A 10 -36.59 -11.28 42.26
N SER A 11 -35.65 -11.45 41.34
CA SER A 11 -35.04 -12.72 41.01
C SER A 11 -34.49 -13.45 42.24
N LYS A 12 -33.74 -12.74 43.08
CA LYS A 12 -33.13 -13.28 44.31
C LYS A 12 -34.15 -13.58 45.39
N LEU A 13 -35.19 -12.75 45.53
CA LEU A 13 -36.22 -12.92 46.59
C LEU A 13 -37.23 -14.02 46.26
N ALA A 14 -37.60 -14.16 44.98
CA ALA A 14 -38.59 -15.13 44.54
C ALA A 14 -37.99 -16.44 44.00
N ASP A 15 -36.66 -16.56 43.99
CA ASP A 15 -35.90 -17.69 43.40
C ASP A 15 -36.36 -18.03 42.00
N ILE A 16 -36.43 -16.99 41.14
CA ILE A 16 -36.83 -17.07 39.72
C ILE A 16 -35.72 -16.57 38.81
N ARG A 17 -35.73 -17.04 37.57
CA ARG A 17 -34.80 -16.57 36.53
C ARG A 17 -35.56 -15.77 35.50
N PHE A 18 -35.07 -14.57 35.18
CA PHE A 18 -35.58 -13.77 34.09
C PHE A 18 -34.81 -14.05 32.79
N PHE A 19 -35.56 -14.23 31.69
CA PHE A 19 -35.04 -14.25 30.34
C PHE A 19 -35.68 -13.08 29.58
N TYR A 20 -34.84 -12.18 29.15
CA TYR A 20 -35.24 -11.03 28.34
C TYR A 20 -34.15 -10.66 27.32
N ASN A 21 -34.59 -10.07 26.23
CA ASN A 21 -33.64 -9.44 25.29
C ASN A 21 -33.45 -7.98 25.73
N TYR A 22 -32.23 -7.51 25.84
CA TYR A 22 -31.89 -6.12 26.21
C TYR A 22 -32.51 -5.06 25.29
N SER A 23 -32.94 -5.42 24.08
CA SER A 23 -33.65 -4.53 23.15
C SER A 23 -35.14 -4.32 23.45
N VAL A 24 -35.71 -5.06 24.41
CA VAL A 24 -37.16 -5.05 24.70
C VAL A 24 -37.54 -4.02 25.75
N LEU A 25 -36.59 -3.60 26.60
CA LEU A 25 -36.81 -2.74 27.76
C LEU A 25 -35.69 -1.72 27.92
N ASP A 26 -36.02 -0.48 28.30
CA ASP A 26 -35.01 0.46 28.79
C ASP A 26 -34.66 0.14 30.25
N PHE A 27 -33.66 -0.74 30.40
CA PHE A 27 -33.17 -1.20 31.69
C PHE A 27 -32.53 -0.09 32.55
N SER A 28 -32.14 1.02 31.94
CA SER A 28 -31.51 2.17 32.61
C SER A 28 -32.55 3.08 33.29
N ARG A 29 -33.82 2.96 32.88
CA ARG A 29 -34.94 3.74 33.46
C ARG A 29 -35.03 3.57 34.94
N LYS A 30 -35.02 4.66 35.69
CA LYS A 30 -35.19 4.67 37.16
C LYS A 30 -36.65 4.64 37.55
N ILE A 31 -37.01 3.68 38.36
CA ILE A 31 -38.36 3.53 38.90
C ILE A 31 -38.34 3.57 40.43
N THR A 32 -39.45 4.04 41.01
CA THR A 32 -39.69 4.01 42.44
C THR A 32 -40.93 3.16 42.69
N VAL A 33 -40.72 1.93 43.19
CA VAL A 33 -41.80 0.98 43.44
C VAL A 33 -41.70 0.49 44.90
N ASN A 34 -42.84 0.39 45.54
CA ASN A 34 -42.94 -0.25 46.86
C ASN A 34 -43.58 -1.64 46.65
N ILE A 35 -42.79 -2.70 46.86
CA ILE A 35 -43.15 -4.10 46.63
C ILE A 35 -43.01 -4.83 47.96
N LYS A 36 -43.89 -4.53 48.90
CA LYS A 36 -43.93 -5.24 50.20
C LYS A 36 -45.19 -6.08 50.26
N ASP A 37 -45.04 -7.38 50.52
CA ASP A 37 -46.13 -8.36 50.64
C ASP A 37 -47.04 -8.40 49.37
N THR A 38 -46.46 -8.39 48.17
CA THR A 38 -47.17 -8.35 46.88
C THR A 38 -46.95 -9.66 46.16
N GLU A 39 -47.94 -10.21 45.47
CA GLU A 39 -47.78 -11.37 44.59
C GLU A 39 -46.83 -11.06 43.41
N LEU A 40 -46.08 -12.08 42.95
CA LEU A 40 -45.06 -11.94 41.92
C LEU A 40 -45.57 -11.27 40.61
N HIS A 41 -46.78 -11.65 40.20
CA HIS A 41 -47.40 -11.08 39.00
C HIS A 41 -47.67 -9.58 39.14
N ASP A 42 -48.22 -9.18 40.29
CA ASP A 42 -48.53 -7.77 40.58
C ASP A 42 -47.28 -6.95 40.81
N ALA A 43 -46.24 -7.55 41.38
CA ALA A 43 -44.94 -6.91 41.52
C ALA A 43 -44.30 -6.62 40.20
N LEU A 44 -44.29 -7.59 39.28
CA LEU A 44 -43.76 -7.44 37.93
C LEU A 44 -44.58 -6.46 37.09
N SER A 45 -45.91 -6.48 37.19
CA SER A 45 -46.80 -5.54 36.53
C SER A 45 -46.55 -4.09 36.96
N LYS A 46 -46.26 -3.84 38.26
CA LYS A 46 -45.87 -2.51 38.75
C LYS A 46 -44.49 -2.05 38.28
N VAL A 47 -43.53 -2.96 38.22
CA VAL A 47 -42.15 -2.68 37.76
C VAL A 47 -42.11 -2.38 36.27
N LEU A 48 -42.93 -3.10 35.50
CA LEU A 48 -42.98 -3.00 34.02
C LEU A 48 -44.11 -2.07 33.54
N GLN A 49 -44.72 -1.33 34.44
CA GLN A 49 -45.80 -0.40 34.10
C GLN A 49 -45.31 0.68 33.14
N GLY A 50 -45.96 0.75 31.96
CA GLY A 50 -45.58 1.67 30.86
C GLY A 50 -44.60 1.07 29.88
N GLU A 51 -44.12 -0.14 30.07
CA GLU A 51 -43.38 -0.90 29.10
C GLU A 51 -44.33 -1.82 28.29
N LYS A 52 -44.09 -1.93 26.98
CA LYS A 52 -44.87 -2.77 26.05
C LYS A 52 -44.36 -4.20 26.06
N VAL A 53 -44.47 -4.87 27.19
CA VAL A 53 -43.98 -6.26 27.39
C VAL A 53 -45.08 -7.18 27.88
N GLU A 54 -45.04 -8.40 27.40
CA GLU A 54 -45.86 -9.53 27.87
C GLU A 54 -44.99 -10.41 28.78
N ILE A 55 -45.58 -10.82 29.95
CA ILE A 55 -44.90 -11.64 30.95
C ILE A 55 -45.37 -13.07 30.75
N GLU A 56 -44.48 -13.97 30.32
CA GLU A 56 -44.75 -15.40 30.14
C GLU A 56 -44.06 -16.20 31.23
N TYR A 57 -44.87 -16.97 31.98
CA TYR A 57 -44.33 -17.87 33.00
C TYR A 57 -44.09 -19.24 32.43
N GLN A 58 -42.85 -19.72 32.51
CA GLN A 58 -42.46 -21.05 32.03
C GLN A 58 -42.21 -22.02 33.20
N PRO A 59 -42.30 -23.35 32.95
CA PRO A 59 -41.87 -24.34 33.92
C PRO A 59 -40.43 -24.08 34.37
N ASN A 60 -40.05 -24.55 35.56
CA ASN A 60 -38.72 -24.35 36.16
C ASN A 60 -38.42 -22.95 36.69
N ARG A 61 -39.42 -22.21 37.17
CA ARG A 61 -39.26 -20.89 37.79
C ARG A 61 -38.58 -19.87 36.84
N THR A 62 -38.95 -19.91 35.59
CA THR A 62 -38.43 -19.00 34.57
C THR A 62 -39.52 -18.02 34.13
N VAL A 63 -39.20 -16.74 34.06
CA VAL A 63 -40.08 -15.68 33.57
C VAL A 63 -39.45 -15.10 32.34
N VAL A 64 -40.16 -15.14 31.21
CA VAL A 64 -39.73 -14.59 29.93
C VAL A 64 -40.48 -13.29 29.67
N LEU A 65 -39.74 -12.21 29.43
CA LEU A 65 -40.32 -10.93 29.02
C LEU A 65 -40.24 -10.82 27.52
N ARG A 66 -41.41 -10.81 26.84
CA ARG A 66 -41.53 -10.66 25.40
C ARG A 66 -42.13 -9.32 25.02
N PRO A 67 -41.86 -8.76 23.86
CA PRO A 67 -42.59 -7.59 23.37
C PRO A 67 -44.08 -7.93 23.24
N GLN A 68 -44.97 -7.03 23.68
CA GLN A 68 -46.40 -7.20 23.58
C GLN A 68 -46.79 -7.34 22.11
N ARG A 69 -47.53 -8.39 21.76
CA ARG A 69 -48.08 -8.59 20.42
C ARG A 69 -48.98 -7.42 20.09
N VAL A 70 -48.74 -6.82 18.91
CA VAL A 70 -49.65 -5.78 18.37
C VAL A 70 -51.02 -6.43 18.13
N PRO A 71 -52.13 -5.81 18.52
CA PRO A 71 -53.47 -6.37 18.30
C PRO A 71 -53.73 -6.56 16.78
N ASP A 72 -54.35 -7.68 16.42
CA ASP A 72 -54.78 -7.98 15.04
C ASP A 72 -55.69 -6.86 14.52
N GLY A 73 -55.19 -5.99 13.66
CA GLY A 73 -55.94 -4.87 13.08
C GLY A 73 -55.06 -3.81 12.37
N ILE A 74 -53.75 -3.85 12.54
CA ILE A 74 -52.83 -3.02 11.77
C ILE A 74 -52.20 -3.94 10.75
N SER A 75 -52.33 -3.64 9.44
CA SER A 75 -51.65 -4.34 8.38
C SER A 75 -50.15 -4.33 8.67
N ALA A 76 -49.53 -5.49 8.80
CA ALA A 76 -48.11 -5.62 9.05
C ALA A 76 -47.42 -6.06 7.76
N ILE A 77 -46.33 -5.46 7.45
CA ILE A 77 -45.50 -5.81 6.30
C ILE A 77 -44.40 -6.76 6.77
N ASN A 78 -44.31 -7.93 6.14
CA ASN A 78 -43.25 -8.88 6.38
C ASN A 78 -42.15 -8.69 5.34
N ILE A 79 -40.94 -8.43 5.81
CA ILE A 79 -39.76 -8.28 4.94
C ILE A 79 -38.81 -9.44 5.27
N SER A 80 -38.48 -10.20 4.25
CA SER A 80 -37.52 -11.31 4.37
C SER A 80 -36.52 -11.29 3.23
N GLY A 81 -35.31 -11.71 3.52
CA GLY A 81 -34.26 -11.73 2.53
C GLY A 81 -32.97 -12.39 3.02
N LYS A 82 -31.94 -12.30 2.20
CA LYS A 82 -30.61 -12.80 2.48
C LYS A 82 -29.61 -11.68 2.29
N ILE A 83 -28.67 -11.55 3.22
CA ILE A 83 -27.56 -10.60 3.14
C ILE A 83 -26.30 -11.37 2.77
N ILE A 84 -25.62 -10.93 1.73
CA ILE A 84 -24.41 -11.55 1.19
C ILE A 84 -23.33 -10.51 0.95
N ASP A 85 -22.09 -10.94 1.00
CA ASP A 85 -20.94 -10.16 0.54
C ASP A 85 -21.05 -9.87 -0.97
N ALA A 86 -20.75 -8.66 -1.40
CA ALA A 86 -20.88 -8.24 -2.80
C ALA A 86 -19.89 -8.96 -3.72
N ASP A 87 -18.69 -9.31 -3.23
CA ASP A 87 -17.61 -9.91 -4.00
C ASP A 87 -17.60 -11.44 -3.89
N THR A 88 -17.57 -11.97 -2.66
CA THR A 88 -17.46 -13.42 -2.42
C THR A 88 -18.78 -14.17 -2.55
N LYS A 89 -19.94 -13.45 -2.50
CA LYS A 89 -21.30 -14.02 -2.48
C LYS A 89 -21.59 -14.90 -1.24
N GLU A 90 -20.73 -14.89 -0.25
CA GLU A 90 -20.93 -15.62 1.00
C GLU A 90 -22.00 -14.96 1.88
N PRO A 91 -22.78 -15.74 2.65
CA PRO A 91 -23.77 -15.20 3.56
C PRO A 91 -23.13 -14.46 4.73
N LEU A 92 -23.61 -13.26 5.06
CA LEU A 92 -23.15 -12.48 6.20
C LEU A 92 -23.97 -12.85 7.45
N ILE A 93 -23.34 -13.58 8.37
CA ILE A 93 -23.94 -14.09 9.61
C ILE A 93 -23.87 -13.02 10.69
N GLY A 94 -25.01 -12.69 11.32
CA GLY A 94 -25.06 -11.70 12.39
C GLY A 94 -25.08 -10.25 11.90
N ALA A 95 -25.36 -10.00 10.62
CA ALA A 95 -25.60 -8.66 10.10
C ALA A 95 -26.86 -8.07 10.74
N SER A 96 -26.81 -6.82 11.19
CA SER A 96 -27.90 -6.12 11.84
C SER A 96 -28.80 -5.44 10.81
N VAL A 97 -30.10 -5.69 10.90
CA VAL A 97 -31.15 -5.07 10.08
C VAL A 97 -32.08 -4.31 11.01
N VAL A 98 -32.04 -2.97 10.97
CA VAL A 98 -32.82 -2.11 11.89
C VAL A 98 -33.67 -1.12 11.10
N LEU A 99 -34.77 -0.68 11.70
CA LEU A 99 -35.58 0.40 11.13
C LEU A 99 -34.91 1.75 11.31
N LYS A 100 -34.76 2.53 10.23
CA LYS A 100 -34.06 3.84 10.27
C LYS A 100 -34.71 4.82 11.23
N GLU A 101 -36.05 4.82 11.33
CA GLU A 101 -36.82 5.81 12.08
C GLU A 101 -37.21 5.37 13.48
N GLN A 102 -37.10 4.07 13.80
CA GLN A 102 -37.45 3.52 15.12
C GLN A 102 -36.25 2.82 15.75
N LYS A 103 -35.58 3.53 16.66
CA LYS A 103 -34.49 2.93 17.43
C LYS A 103 -35.00 1.79 18.29
N GLY A 104 -34.45 0.58 18.08
CA GLY A 104 -34.75 -0.61 18.92
C GLY A 104 -35.60 -1.68 18.25
N VAL A 105 -36.07 -1.47 17.02
CA VAL A 105 -36.75 -2.52 16.24
C VAL A 105 -35.78 -3.01 15.16
N GLY A 106 -35.30 -4.24 15.30
CA GLY A 106 -34.36 -4.84 14.36
C GLY A 106 -34.17 -6.32 14.59
N VAL A 107 -33.54 -6.99 13.63
CA VAL A 107 -33.19 -8.40 13.64
C VAL A 107 -31.74 -8.57 13.21
N VAL A 108 -31.17 -9.74 13.48
CA VAL A 108 -29.86 -10.14 12.95
C VAL A 108 -30.01 -11.32 12.02
N THR A 109 -29.11 -11.43 11.05
CA THR A 109 -29.12 -12.56 10.10
C THR A 109 -28.68 -13.86 10.79
N ASP A 110 -29.27 -14.95 10.34
CA ASP A 110 -28.94 -16.32 10.76
C ASP A 110 -27.65 -16.86 10.06
N ILE A 111 -27.37 -18.13 10.28
CA ILE A 111 -26.18 -18.82 9.75
C ILE A 111 -26.14 -18.91 8.20
N ASP A 112 -27.30 -18.79 7.56
CA ASP A 112 -27.44 -18.73 6.09
C ASP A 112 -27.47 -17.30 5.57
N GLY A 113 -27.29 -16.31 6.44
CA GLY A 113 -27.38 -14.87 6.11
C GLY A 113 -28.82 -14.42 5.92
N LYS A 114 -29.84 -15.18 6.32
CA LYS A 114 -31.25 -14.84 6.16
C LYS A 114 -31.76 -14.00 7.33
N PHE A 115 -32.66 -13.07 7.01
CA PHE A 115 -33.39 -12.29 8.01
C PHE A 115 -34.89 -12.29 7.73
N HIS A 116 -35.66 -12.08 8.78
CA HIS A 116 -37.11 -11.86 8.71
C HIS A 116 -37.50 -10.79 9.73
N ILE A 117 -38.10 -9.71 9.27
CA ILE A 117 -38.57 -8.61 10.11
C ILE A 117 -40.04 -8.27 9.77
N THR A 118 -40.83 -8.08 10.78
CA THR A 118 -42.25 -7.67 10.66
C THR A 118 -42.38 -6.25 11.17
N ILE A 119 -42.91 -5.36 10.34
CA ILE A 119 -43.08 -3.94 10.63
C ILE A 119 -44.54 -3.52 10.45
N PRO A 120 -45.06 -2.55 11.26
CA PRO A 120 -46.38 -1.99 11.05
C PRO A 120 -46.46 -1.22 9.72
N GLU A 121 -47.53 -1.33 8.96
CA GLU A 121 -47.74 -0.57 7.74
C GLU A 121 -47.68 0.95 8.01
N GLY A 122 -46.84 1.66 7.27
CA GLY A 122 -46.58 3.09 7.47
C GLY A 122 -45.62 3.41 8.62
N GLY A 123 -45.01 2.40 9.26
CA GLY A 123 -44.15 2.59 10.44
C GLY A 123 -42.68 2.92 10.15
N ALA A 124 -42.21 2.75 8.92
CA ALA A 124 -40.83 3.08 8.56
C ALA A 124 -40.67 3.27 7.05
N SER A 125 -39.77 4.15 6.64
CA SER A 125 -39.44 4.43 5.23
C SER A 125 -38.26 3.62 4.70
N ALA A 126 -37.38 3.13 5.59
CA ALA A 126 -36.20 2.38 5.20
C ALA A 126 -35.68 1.42 6.29
N LEU A 127 -35.04 0.34 5.83
CA LEU A 127 -34.19 -0.53 6.65
C LEU A 127 -32.75 -0.06 6.52
N LEU A 128 -32.07 0.06 7.64
CA LEU A 128 -30.63 0.25 7.71
C LEU A 128 -29.96 -1.09 8.03
N ILE A 129 -29.11 -1.53 7.12
CA ILE A 129 -28.37 -2.79 7.24
C ILE A 129 -26.92 -2.43 7.59
N SER A 130 -26.40 -3.03 8.66
CA SER A 130 -25.03 -2.81 9.09
C SER A 130 -24.35 -4.12 9.49
N TYR A 131 -23.08 -4.25 9.15
CA TYR A 131 -22.24 -5.37 9.55
C TYR A 131 -20.81 -4.89 9.79
N VAL A 132 -20.14 -5.46 10.76
CA VAL A 132 -18.77 -5.04 11.12
C VAL A 132 -17.82 -5.26 9.96
N GLY A 133 -17.17 -4.19 9.48
CA GLY A 133 -16.28 -4.25 8.33
C GLY A 133 -16.95 -4.10 6.96
N TYR A 134 -18.22 -3.65 6.94
CA TYR A 134 -18.97 -3.40 5.71
C TYR A 134 -19.57 -2.00 5.68
N GLU A 135 -19.77 -1.43 4.51
CA GLU A 135 -20.50 -0.19 4.33
C GLU A 135 -21.97 -0.41 4.72
N ASN A 136 -22.56 0.59 5.39
CA ASN A 136 -23.97 0.51 5.73
C ASN A 136 -24.83 0.66 4.48
N GLU A 137 -25.76 -0.27 4.30
CA GLU A 137 -26.72 -0.25 3.19
C GLU A 137 -28.10 0.21 3.69
N GLU A 138 -28.78 1.00 2.86
CA GLU A 138 -30.11 1.49 3.16
C GLU A 138 -31.10 0.95 2.11
N LEU A 139 -32.07 0.17 2.56
CA LEU A 139 -33.14 -0.37 1.71
C LEU A 139 -34.42 0.41 1.95
N ALA A 140 -34.85 1.17 0.95
CA ALA A 140 -36.13 1.88 1.00
C ALA A 140 -37.31 0.87 0.95
N ILE A 141 -38.30 1.07 1.85
CA ILE A 141 -39.53 0.30 1.88
C ILE A 141 -40.56 1.03 1.01
N THR A 142 -40.70 0.62 -0.25
CA THR A 142 -41.47 1.33 -1.29
C THR A 142 -42.87 0.77 -1.56
N GLY A 143 -43.41 -0.13 -0.71
CA GLY A 143 -44.66 -0.79 -1.03
C GLY A 143 -45.60 -1.00 0.12
N GLN A 144 -46.92 -1.05 -0.19
CA GLN A 144 -47.97 -1.63 0.66
C GLN A 144 -47.99 -3.14 0.40
N GLY A 145 -47.28 -3.95 1.21
CA GLY A 145 -47.29 -5.40 1.11
C GLY A 145 -45.95 -6.07 1.46
N ASP A 146 -46.00 -7.39 1.63
CA ASP A 146 -44.84 -8.22 1.98
C ASP A 146 -43.74 -8.13 0.92
N MET A 147 -42.48 -7.96 1.36
CA MET A 147 -41.28 -8.01 0.55
C MET A 147 -40.52 -9.32 0.88
N LYS A 148 -40.50 -10.28 -0.05
CA LYS A 148 -39.91 -11.61 0.15
C LYS A 148 -38.72 -11.85 -0.78
N ASP A 149 -37.81 -12.71 -0.33
CA ASP A 149 -36.64 -13.18 -1.10
C ASP A 149 -35.70 -12.06 -1.60
N LEU A 150 -35.55 -11.00 -0.78
CA LEU A 150 -34.62 -9.93 -1.07
C LEU A 150 -33.19 -10.43 -0.96
N THR A 151 -32.35 -10.09 -1.94
CA THR A 151 -30.91 -10.33 -1.85
C THR A 151 -30.20 -8.98 -1.71
N ILE A 152 -29.66 -8.72 -0.54
CA ILE A 152 -28.92 -7.50 -0.23
C ILE A 152 -27.44 -7.82 -0.28
N LYS A 153 -26.70 -7.05 -1.09
CA LYS A 153 -25.28 -7.18 -1.27
C LYS A 153 -24.60 -6.08 -0.49
N MET A 154 -23.78 -6.43 0.49
CA MET A 154 -22.99 -5.47 1.24
C MET A 154 -21.56 -5.46 0.70
N THR A 155 -21.03 -4.28 0.47
CA THR A 155 -19.64 -4.07 0.09
C THR A 155 -18.81 -4.00 1.36
N ALA A 156 -17.71 -4.77 1.41
CA ALA A 156 -16.77 -4.66 2.51
C ALA A 156 -16.33 -3.19 2.63
N ALA A 157 -16.65 -2.56 3.76
CA ALA A 157 -16.05 -1.28 4.06
C ALA A 157 -14.57 -1.58 4.28
N PHE A 158 -13.73 -1.18 3.34
CA PHE A 158 -12.37 -0.89 3.73
C PHE A 158 -12.50 0.22 4.77
N VAL A 159 -12.47 -0.16 6.04
CA VAL A 159 -12.29 0.82 7.10
C VAL A 159 -10.89 1.35 6.89
N GLU A 160 -10.82 2.33 6.01
CA GLU A 160 -9.77 3.30 6.06
C GLU A 160 -9.81 3.81 7.50
N MET A 161 -8.86 3.38 8.29
CA MET A 161 -8.65 4.04 9.58
C MET A 161 -8.13 5.44 9.23
N GLU A 162 -9.05 6.31 8.80
CA GLU A 162 -8.77 7.74 8.65
C GLU A 162 -8.16 8.18 9.97
N GLY A 163 -6.92 8.61 9.89
CA GLY A 163 -6.26 9.18 11.03
C GLY A 163 -5.36 8.25 11.85
N VAL A 164 -4.79 7.20 11.29
CA VAL A 164 -3.69 6.47 11.93
C VAL A 164 -2.39 6.81 11.23
N VAL A 165 -1.47 7.41 11.97
CA VAL A 165 -0.08 7.61 11.53
C VAL A 165 0.74 6.42 11.97
N VAL A 166 1.36 5.77 11.02
CA VAL A 166 2.27 4.67 11.31
C VAL A 166 3.67 5.23 11.49
N THR A 167 4.14 5.19 12.73
CA THR A 167 5.48 5.65 13.09
C THR A 167 6.53 4.55 12.97
N GLY A 168 6.17 3.39 12.40
CA GLY A 168 7.05 2.23 12.23
C GLY A 168 7.17 1.34 13.47
N MET A 169 6.96 1.86 14.69
CA MET A 169 6.98 1.04 15.92
C MET A 169 5.57 0.74 16.44
N ALA A 170 4.65 1.69 16.33
CA ALA A 170 3.26 1.51 16.72
C ALA A 170 2.36 2.48 15.96
N PRO A 171 1.17 2.02 15.54
CA PRO A 171 0.18 2.91 14.96
C PRO A 171 -0.31 3.90 16.01
N ARG A 172 -0.31 5.20 15.69
CA ARG A 172 -0.87 6.26 16.53
C ARG A 172 -2.03 6.92 15.82
N LYS A 173 -3.04 7.35 16.57
CA LYS A 173 -4.12 8.14 15.99
C LYS A 173 -3.53 9.47 15.47
N SER A 174 -3.90 9.88 14.26
CA SER A 174 -3.47 11.13 13.63
C SER A 174 -3.71 12.35 14.51
N GLU A 175 -4.85 12.41 15.19
CA GLU A 175 -5.20 13.48 16.13
C GLU A 175 -4.26 13.60 17.34
N SER A 176 -3.59 12.50 17.72
CA SER A 176 -2.62 12.46 18.82
C SER A 176 -1.17 12.66 18.39
N PHE A 177 -0.95 12.81 17.07
CA PHE A 177 0.38 12.95 16.50
C PHE A 177 0.66 14.41 16.12
N THR A 178 1.57 15.05 16.82
CA THR A 178 1.89 16.49 16.67
C THR A 178 2.99 16.77 15.65
N GLY A 179 3.60 15.73 15.08
CA GLY A 179 4.68 15.84 14.10
C GLY A 179 4.19 16.04 12.67
N SER A 180 5.00 16.68 11.81
CA SER A 180 4.75 16.77 10.38
C SER A 180 5.08 15.46 9.70
N TYR A 181 4.12 14.90 8.98
CA TYR A 181 4.26 13.68 8.19
C TYR A 181 3.51 13.77 6.87
N VAL A 182 3.93 12.95 5.91
CA VAL A 182 3.18 12.68 4.68
C VAL A 182 3.00 11.18 4.58
N SER A 183 1.77 10.71 4.47
CA SER A 183 1.46 9.30 4.30
C SER A 183 0.75 9.09 2.97
N VAL A 184 1.22 8.13 2.18
CA VAL A 184 0.70 7.83 0.84
C VAL A 184 0.46 6.33 0.73
N LYS A 185 -0.67 5.95 0.15
CA LYS A 185 -0.99 4.55 -0.11
C LYS A 185 -0.14 3.99 -1.25
N GLY A 186 0.26 2.72 -1.12
CA GLY A 186 1.01 2.04 -2.17
C GLY A 186 0.33 2.04 -3.53
N GLU A 187 -1.00 1.96 -3.55
CA GLU A 187 -1.79 1.99 -4.80
C GLU A 187 -1.75 3.34 -5.52
N GLU A 188 -1.71 4.45 -4.78
CA GLU A 188 -1.58 5.78 -5.35
C GLU A 188 -0.18 5.99 -5.95
N LEU A 189 0.84 5.51 -5.25
CA LEU A 189 2.21 5.54 -5.75
C LEU A 189 2.39 4.72 -7.02
N LYS A 190 1.79 3.53 -7.09
CA LYS A 190 1.82 2.68 -8.29
C LYS A 190 1.17 3.31 -9.52
N LYS A 191 0.13 4.13 -9.35
CA LYS A 191 -0.49 4.87 -10.46
C LYS A 191 0.47 5.88 -11.10
N LEU A 192 1.38 6.47 -10.31
CA LEU A 192 2.38 7.44 -10.79
C LEU A 192 3.64 6.77 -11.32
N SER A 193 4.14 5.75 -10.62
CA SER A 193 5.33 5.00 -11.03
C SER A 193 5.21 3.53 -10.61
N PRO A 194 4.75 2.65 -11.50
CA PRO A 194 4.52 1.24 -11.16
C PRO A 194 5.81 0.47 -10.86
N ASN A 195 6.95 0.94 -11.36
CA ASN A 195 8.24 0.24 -11.21
C ASN A 195 9.16 0.87 -10.16
N ASN A 196 8.94 2.13 -9.77
CA ASN A 196 9.82 2.84 -8.84
C ASN A 196 9.03 3.68 -7.84
N LEU A 197 8.72 3.10 -6.68
CA LEU A 197 7.96 3.77 -5.62
C LEU A 197 8.67 4.99 -5.05
N LEU A 198 10.00 4.96 -5.00
CA LEU A 198 10.79 6.07 -4.45
C LEU A 198 10.70 7.30 -5.37
N GLN A 199 10.69 7.09 -6.68
CA GLN A 199 10.48 8.18 -7.63
C GLN A 199 9.08 8.77 -7.52
N ALA A 200 8.07 7.93 -7.29
CA ALA A 200 6.70 8.39 -7.07
C ALA A 200 6.56 9.26 -5.83
N LEU A 201 7.36 9.03 -4.77
CA LEU A 201 7.31 9.82 -3.54
C LEU A 201 7.62 11.32 -3.74
N GLN A 202 8.45 11.67 -4.73
CA GLN A 202 8.78 13.08 -5.01
C GLN A 202 7.54 13.92 -5.39
N PHE A 203 6.52 13.29 -5.99
CA PHE A 203 5.28 14.00 -6.35
C PHE A 203 4.42 14.33 -5.14
N PHE A 204 4.50 13.53 -4.07
CA PHE A 204 3.74 13.75 -2.84
C PHE A 204 4.50 14.60 -1.83
N ASP A 205 5.81 14.55 -1.86
CA ASP A 205 6.65 15.30 -0.93
C ASP A 205 7.83 15.97 -1.65
N PRO A 206 7.75 17.27 -1.94
CA PRO A 206 8.84 18.02 -2.56
C PRO A 206 10.12 18.10 -1.72
N SER A 207 10.05 17.83 -0.40
CA SER A 207 11.24 17.78 0.46
C SER A 207 12.06 16.51 0.25
N PHE A 208 11.44 15.46 -0.30
CA PHE A 208 12.10 14.21 -0.67
C PHE A 208 12.57 14.30 -2.12
N ARG A 209 13.85 14.48 -2.35
CA ARG A 209 14.42 14.65 -3.68
C ARG A 209 15.38 13.52 -4.01
N ILE A 210 15.23 12.96 -5.21
CA ILE A 210 16.24 12.08 -5.80
C ILE A 210 17.21 12.97 -6.59
N VAL A 211 18.50 12.84 -6.28
CA VAL A 211 19.56 13.55 -7.02
C VAL A 211 19.83 12.75 -8.29
N GLU A 212 19.59 13.39 -9.44
CA GLU A 212 19.91 12.78 -10.71
C GLU A 212 21.44 12.67 -10.88
N ASN A 213 21.90 11.47 -11.13
CA ASN A 213 23.31 11.20 -11.39
C ASN A 213 23.50 10.86 -12.88
N ASN A 214 23.75 11.90 -13.68
CA ASN A 214 23.94 11.77 -15.12
C ASN A 214 25.16 10.91 -15.52
N LYS A 215 26.12 10.69 -14.59
CA LYS A 215 27.28 9.82 -14.87
C LYS A 215 26.93 8.34 -14.91
N LYS A 216 25.89 7.94 -14.16
CA LYS A 216 25.43 6.55 -14.10
C LYS A 216 24.33 6.25 -15.12
N GLY A 217 23.73 7.28 -15.70
CA GLY A 217 22.68 7.16 -16.71
C GLY A 217 21.53 6.28 -16.25
N SER A 218 21.13 5.33 -17.10
CA SER A 218 20.04 4.36 -16.86
C SER A 218 20.58 3.01 -16.36
N ASP A 219 21.70 2.97 -15.65
CA ASP A 219 22.23 1.74 -15.06
C ASP A 219 21.26 1.22 -13.98
N PRO A 220 20.64 0.05 -14.14
CA PRO A 220 19.69 -0.51 -13.19
C PRO A 220 20.33 -0.89 -11.84
N ASN A 221 21.67 -0.97 -11.79
CA ASN A 221 22.42 -1.25 -10.56
C ASN A 221 22.81 0.03 -9.83
N ALA A 222 22.63 1.20 -10.44
CA ALA A 222 22.92 2.48 -9.81
C ALA A 222 21.89 2.76 -8.69
N MET A 223 22.37 2.93 -7.47
CA MET A 223 21.50 3.33 -6.36
C MET A 223 21.22 4.83 -6.44
N PRO A 224 19.95 5.24 -6.26
CA PRO A 224 19.60 6.65 -6.22
C PRO A 224 20.18 7.33 -4.98
N GLU A 225 20.59 8.59 -5.13
CA GLU A 225 20.99 9.45 -4.03
C GLU A 225 19.79 10.27 -3.58
N PHE A 226 19.56 10.34 -2.27
CA PHE A 226 18.41 11.04 -1.70
C PHE A 226 18.86 12.24 -0.88
N GLN A 227 18.05 13.29 -0.93
CA GLN A 227 18.17 14.45 -0.07
C GLN A 227 16.82 14.73 0.59
N MET A 228 16.84 14.82 1.92
CA MET A 228 15.76 15.37 2.73
C MET A 228 16.37 16.44 3.63
N ARG A 229 15.87 17.69 3.61
CA ARG A 229 16.33 18.76 4.50
C ARG A 229 17.78 19.29 4.29
N GLY A 230 18.08 19.79 3.12
CA GLY A 230 19.34 20.50 2.86
C GLY A 230 20.51 19.58 2.53
N ASN A 231 21.52 20.18 1.97
CA ASN A 231 22.71 19.49 1.50
C ASN A 231 23.88 19.85 2.40
N VAL A 232 24.39 18.91 3.18
CA VAL A 232 25.72 19.04 3.77
C VAL A 232 26.71 18.62 2.69
N GLN A 233 27.18 19.58 1.90
CA GLN A 233 28.31 19.34 1.00
C GLN A 233 29.57 19.12 1.86
N LEU A 234 29.89 17.87 2.10
CA LEU A 234 31.23 17.48 2.44
C LEU A 234 32.03 17.50 1.15
N ASP A 235 33.10 18.28 1.13
CA ASP A 235 33.94 18.60 0.01
C ASP A 235 34.15 17.47 -1.01
N ASN A 236 34.08 17.82 -2.31
CA ASN A 236 34.14 16.96 -3.47
C ASN A 236 35.46 16.17 -3.69
N ASN A 237 36.32 16.02 -2.69
CA ASN A 237 37.56 15.27 -2.76
C ASN A 237 37.43 13.76 -2.44
N PHE A 238 36.21 13.24 -2.30
CA PHE A 238 35.97 11.81 -2.16
C PHE A 238 35.83 11.09 -3.52
N SER A 239 36.82 11.21 -4.39
CA SER A 239 36.90 10.45 -5.63
C SER A 239 37.14 8.93 -5.44
N ASN A 240 37.33 8.47 -4.21
CA ASN A 240 37.39 7.05 -3.87
C ASN A 240 36.05 6.47 -3.40
N SER A 241 34.97 7.25 -3.39
CA SER A 241 33.64 6.77 -2.96
C SER A 241 32.93 5.90 -4.00
N ASP A 242 33.34 5.92 -5.26
CA ASP A 242 32.70 5.13 -6.30
C ASP A 242 32.89 3.61 -6.11
N MET A 243 34.02 3.20 -5.55
CA MET A 243 34.27 1.78 -5.26
C MET A 243 33.58 1.30 -3.96
N ASN A 244 33.45 2.18 -2.94
CA ASN A 244 32.71 1.85 -1.71
C ASN A 244 31.19 1.84 -1.93
N MET A 245 30.67 2.56 -2.92
CA MET A 245 29.26 2.51 -3.33
C MET A 245 28.89 1.17 -3.98
N LEU A 246 29.81 0.54 -4.68
CA LEU A 246 29.60 -0.79 -5.28
C LEU A 246 29.54 -1.91 -4.23
N VAL A 247 30.07 -1.69 -3.01
CA VAL A 247 30.16 -2.72 -1.95
C VAL A 247 29.11 -2.53 -0.84
N GLY A 248 28.07 -1.74 -1.06
CA GLY A 248 26.88 -1.76 -0.18
C GLY A 248 26.95 -0.93 1.10
N ASN A 249 27.91 -0.03 1.26
CA ASN A 249 28.00 0.87 2.43
C ASN A 249 27.23 2.19 2.25
N TYR A 250 25.97 2.09 1.75
CA TYR A 250 25.07 3.25 1.61
C TYR A 250 24.63 3.86 2.95
N SER A 251 24.82 3.17 4.06
CA SER A 251 24.40 3.60 5.39
C SER A 251 25.13 4.85 5.94
N ASN A 252 26.18 5.31 5.28
CA ASN A 252 27.03 6.42 5.75
C ASN A 252 26.88 7.72 4.96
N GLN A 253 25.89 7.85 4.07
CA GLN A 253 25.64 9.14 3.41
C GLN A 253 25.00 10.12 4.40
N PRO A 254 25.62 11.29 4.65
CA PRO A 254 25.17 12.21 5.70
C PRO A 254 23.79 12.83 5.47
N ASN A 255 23.30 12.80 4.22
CA ASN A 255 22.01 13.39 3.82
C ASN A 255 20.88 12.36 3.64
N MET A 256 21.17 11.06 3.82
CA MET A 256 20.19 10.01 3.59
C MET A 256 19.19 9.89 4.74
N PRO A 257 17.88 9.77 4.48
CA PRO A 257 16.90 9.45 5.51
C PRO A 257 17.09 8.01 6.01
N LEU A 258 16.59 7.74 7.21
CA LEU A 258 16.49 6.38 7.73
C LEU A 258 15.34 5.65 7.06
N PHE A 259 15.57 4.45 6.54
CA PHE A 259 14.54 3.59 5.99
C PHE A 259 14.09 2.54 7.01
N VAL A 260 12.78 2.39 7.15
CA VAL A 260 12.15 1.43 8.05
C VAL A 260 11.14 0.61 7.26
N LEU A 261 11.21 -0.70 7.36
CA LEU A 261 10.28 -1.65 6.75
C LEU A 261 9.59 -2.48 7.83
N ASP A 262 8.28 -2.40 7.93
CA ASP A 262 7.45 -3.10 8.93
C ASP A 262 7.98 -2.97 10.38
N GLY A 263 8.48 -1.78 10.73
CA GLY A 263 9.00 -1.47 12.06
C GLY A 263 10.48 -1.76 12.28
N PHE A 264 11.17 -2.33 11.30
CA PHE A 264 12.60 -2.65 11.38
C PHE A 264 13.41 -1.74 10.45
N GLU A 265 14.55 -1.25 10.96
CA GLU A 265 15.50 -0.53 10.14
C GLU A 265 16.01 -1.42 8.98
N THR A 266 16.10 -0.83 7.80
CA THR A 266 16.49 -1.55 6.59
C THR A 266 17.41 -0.73 5.70
N THR A 267 18.02 -1.38 4.72
CA THR A 267 18.91 -0.72 3.77
C THR A 267 18.14 -0.15 2.58
N LEU A 268 18.71 0.90 1.96
CA LEU A 268 18.19 1.45 0.72
C LEU A 268 18.06 0.37 -0.37
N GLN A 269 19.06 -0.50 -0.48
CA GLN A 269 19.06 -1.63 -1.41
C GLN A 269 17.79 -2.46 -1.30
N LYS A 270 17.42 -2.84 -0.07
CA LYS A 270 16.21 -3.65 0.18
C LYS A 270 14.93 -2.90 -0.18
N ILE A 271 14.90 -1.59 -0.01
CA ILE A 271 13.75 -0.75 -0.40
C ILE A 271 13.65 -0.63 -1.92
N VAL A 272 14.77 -0.45 -2.63
CA VAL A 272 14.80 -0.40 -4.10
C VAL A 272 14.33 -1.73 -4.71
N ASP A 273 14.72 -2.85 -4.10
CA ASP A 273 14.36 -4.20 -4.55
C ASP A 273 12.97 -4.64 -4.07
N LEU A 274 12.33 -3.86 -3.20
CA LEU A 274 11.01 -4.20 -2.67
C LEU A 274 9.96 -4.16 -3.78
N ASP A 275 9.20 -5.25 -3.91
CA ASP A 275 8.10 -5.31 -4.86
C ASP A 275 7.01 -4.28 -4.51
N PRO A 276 6.66 -3.36 -5.42
CA PRO A 276 5.58 -2.39 -5.22
C PRO A 276 4.23 -3.00 -4.85
N GLU A 277 3.94 -4.23 -5.29
CA GLU A 277 2.70 -4.93 -4.96
C GLU A 277 2.59 -5.31 -3.48
N ARG A 278 3.72 -5.43 -2.79
CA ARG A 278 3.77 -5.73 -1.35
C ARG A 278 3.49 -4.52 -0.47
N VAL A 279 3.64 -3.30 -1.00
CA VAL A 279 3.56 -2.06 -0.21
C VAL A 279 2.11 -1.65 0.00
N ALA A 280 1.72 -1.50 1.26
CA ALA A 280 0.43 -0.96 1.67
C ALA A 280 0.46 0.56 1.76
N SER A 281 1.47 1.11 2.47
CA SER A 281 1.63 2.55 2.64
C SER A 281 3.10 2.94 2.82
N ILE A 282 3.40 4.20 2.50
CA ILE A 282 4.70 4.81 2.79
C ILE A 282 4.44 6.09 3.57
N THR A 283 5.10 6.25 4.71
CA THR A 283 4.97 7.42 5.57
C THR A 283 6.34 8.09 5.71
N ILE A 284 6.41 9.39 5.39
CA ILE A 284 7.60 10.22 5.55
C ILE A 284 7.45 11.04 6.82
N LEU A 285 8.37 10.85 7.78
CA LEU A 285 8.43 11.57 9.03
C LEU A 285 9.52 12.64 8.94
N LYS A 286 9.12 13.91 9.07
CA LYS A 286 10.04 15.05 8.82
C LYS A 286 10.52 15.73 10.08
N ASP A 287 9.71 15.77 11.12
CA ASP A 287 10.00 16.55 12.32
C ASP A 287 10.77 15.77 13.38
N ALA A 288 11.50 16.49 14.23
CA ALA A 288 12.22 15.90 15.34
C ALA A 288 11.29 15.16 16.32
N SER A 289 10.05 15.63 16.50
CA SER A 289 9.04 14.97 17.34
C SER A 289 8.59 13.63 16.73
N ALA A 290 8.49 13.56 15.40
CA ALA A 290 8.14 12.35 14.66
C ALA A 290 9.29 11.34 14.62
N THR A 291 10.53 11.83 14.53
CA THR A 291 11.74 11.02 14.38
C THR A 291 12.42 10.67 15.69
N ALA A 292 11.98 11.26 16.82
CA ALA A 292 12.60 11.08 18.15
C ALA A 292 12.75 9.62 18.59
N ILE A 293 11.82 8.75 18.17
CA ILE A 293 11.85 7.31 18.50
C ILE A 293 13.03 6.56 17.84
N TYR A 294 13.62 7.15 16.79
CA TYR A 294 14.74 6.57 16.04
C TYR A 294 16.10 7.15 16.39
N GLY A 295 16.12 8.15 17.29
CA GLY A 295 17.34 8.79 17.79
C GLY A 295 18.12 9.58 16.73
N SER A 296 19.44 9.70 16.91
CA SER A 296 20.31 10.51 16.04
C SER A 296 20.37 10.06 14.57
N ARG A 297 20.10 8.80 14.30
CA ARG A 297 20.08 8.24 12.92
C ARG A 297 18.96 8.79 12.07
N ALA A 298 17.93 9.34 12.68
CA ALA A 298 16.78 9.95 12.02
C ALA A 298 16.92 11.46 11.80
N ALA A 299 18.13 12.02 11.93
CA ALA A 299 18.38 13.47 11.79
C ALA A 299 17.89 14.02 10.44
N ASN A 300 17.98 13.24 9.38
CA ASN A 300 17.53 13.60 8.03
C ASN A 300 16.10 13.14 7.72
N GLY A 301 15.30 12.74 8.73
CA GLY A 301 13.98 12.19 8.57
C GLY A 301 13.96 10.66 8.50
N VAL A 302 12.75 10.11 8.48
CA VAL A 302 12.52 8.66 8.39
C VAL A 302 11.49 8.38 7.32
N VAL A 303 11.75 7.39 6.49
CA VAL A 303 10.78 6.88 5.50
C VAL A 303 10.36 5.49 5.94
N VAL A 304 9.10 5.35 6.34
CA VAL A 304 8.51 4.12 6.86
C VAL A 304 7.71 3.45 5.76
N PHE A 305 8.05 2.22 5.43
CA PHE A 305 7.33 1.34 4.52
C PHE A 305 6.54 0.32 5.32
N GLU A 306 5.28 0.16 4.99
CA GLU A 306 4.45 -0.91 5.51
C GLU A 306 4.05 -1.85 4.39
N THR A 307 4.18 -3.15 4.65
CA THR A 307 3.69 -4.17 3.72
C THR A 307 2.22 -4.50 3.98
N LYS A 308 1.56 -5.03 2.96
CA LYS A 308 0.17 -5.51 3.06
C LYS A 308 0.08 -6.62 4.10
N LYS A 309 -0.86 -6.46 5.02
CA LYS A 309 -1.12 -7.46 6.08
C LYS A 309 -2.09 -8.51 5.59
N PRO A 310 -1.98 -9.76 6.07
CA PRO A 310 -2.92 -10.81 5.72
C PRO A 310 -4.36 -10.44 6.09
N LEU A 311 -5.28 -10.58 5.15
CA LEU A 311 -6.71 -10.36 5.35
C LEU A 311 -7.41 -11.69 5.67
N SER A 312 -8.53 -11.63 6.41
CA SER A 312 -9.42 -12.78 6.56
C SER A 312 -10.36 -12.85 5.37
N GLY A 313 -10.61 -14.05 4.89
CA GLY A 313 -11.53 -14.28 3.77
C GLY A 313 -11.20 -15.58 3.04
N ALA A 314 -11.94 -15.85 1.99
CA ALA A 314 -11.69 -16.95 1.08
C ALA A 314 -10.30 -16.83 0.43
N LEU A 315 -9.77 -17.95 -0.04
CA LEU A 315 -8.53 -17.98 -0.80
C LEU A 315 -8.63 -17.05 -2.02
N ASN A 316 -7.80 -16.02 -2.05
CA ASN A 316 -7.66 -15.11 -3.16
C ASN A 316 -6.27 -15.27 -3.79
N VAL A 317 -6.23 -15.42 -5.10
CA VAL A 317 -4.99 -15.54 -5.87
C VAL A 317 -4.94 -14.41 -6.88
N THR A 318 -3.99 -13.52 -6.72
CA THR A 318 -3.79 -12.37 -7.60
C THR A 318 -2.48 -12.49 -8.35
N TYR A 319 -2.52 -12.36 -9.66
CA TYR A 319 -1.33 -12.24 -10.50
C TYR A 319 -1.27 -10.85 -11.09
N SER A 320 -0.14 -10.16 -10.87
CA SER A 320 0.16 -8.83 -11.40
C SER A 320 1.37 -8.91 -12.32
N MET A 321 1.30 -8.22 -13.45
CA MET A 321 2.42 -8.03 -14.37
C MET A 321 2.58 -6.55 -14.67
N SER A 322 3.80 -6.05 -14.55
CA SER A 322 4.18 -4.72 -15.05
C SER A 322 5.24 -4.84 -16.13
N MET A 323 5.12 -4.01 -17.16
CA MET A 323 6.09 -3.93 -18.25
C MET A 323 6.42 -2.48 -18.54
N GLY A 324 7.69 -2.19 -18.75
CA GLY A 324 8.20 -0.87 -19.13
C GLY A 324 9.15 -0.96 -20.31
N ILE A 325 9.18 0.07 -21.14
CA ILE A 325 10.12 0.20 -22.25
C ILE A 325 10.93 1.46 -22.02
N THR A 326 12.26 1.31 -21.96
CA THR A 326 13.20 2.42 -21.85
C THR A 326 14.05 2.49 -23.10
N MET A 327 14.04 3.65 -23.75
CA MET A 327 14.80 3.89 -24.98
C MET A 327 15.83 5.00 -24.75
N PRO A 328 17.04 4.88 -25.33
CA PRO A 328 18.00 5.98 -25.31
C PRO A 328 17.48 7.13 -26.17
N ASP A 329 17.49 8.34 -25.63
CA ASP A 329 17.28 9.56 -26.41
C ASP A 329 18.64 10.16 -26.74
N LEU A 330 19.05 10.00 -28.00
CA LEU A 330 20.30 10.54 -28.56
C LEU A 330 20.07 11.81 -29.36
N SER A 331 18.85 12.32 -29.45
CA SER A 331 18.48 13.44 -30.33
C SER A 331 19.14 14.77 -29.93
N SER A 332 19.53 14.91 -28.66
CA SER A 332 20.24 16.10 -28.18
C SER A 332 21.72 16.15 -28.51
N TYR A 333 22.29 15.07 -29.07
CA TYR A 333 23.69 15.00 -29.47
C TYR A 333 23.81 15.32 -30.95
N ASP A 334 24.18 16.56 -31.26
CA ASP A 334 24.46 16.99 -32.62
C ASP A 334 25.95 16.73 -32.94
N MET A 335 26.24 15.49 -33.36
CA MET A 335 27.62 15.02 -33.64
C MET A 335 27.99 15.23 -35.11
N MET A 336 29.20 15.69 -35.33
CA MET A 336 29.78 15.76 -36.67
C MET A 336 29.85 14.36 -37.28
N ASN A 337 29.55 14.27 -38.57
CA ASN A 337 29.83 13.07 -39.34
C ASN A 337 31.35 12.90 -39.59
N ALA A 338 31.77 11.76 -40.13
CA ALA A 338 33.19 11.44 -40.32
C ALA A 338 33.90 12.45 -41.20
N ALA A 339 33.25 12.93 -42.26
CA ALA A 339 33.85 13.91 -43.18
C ALA A 339 33.98 15.29 -42.54
N GLU A 340 32.91 15.74 -41.86
CA GLU A 340 32.91 17.01 -41.13
C GLU A 340 33.95 17.02 -40.00
N LYS A 341 34.06 15.95 -39.23
CA LYS A 341 35.02 15.84 -38.16
C LYS A 341 36.45 15.86 -38.63
N LEU A 342 36.78 15.09 -39.66
CA LEU A 342 38.12 15.06 -40.24
C LEU A 342 38.51 16.41 -40.88
N GLN A 343 37.55 17.09 -41.56
CA GLN A 343 37.77 18.41 -42.12
C GLN A 343 37.98 19.46 -41.02
N PHE A 344 37.18 19.43 -39.98
CA PHE A 344 37.32 20.31 -38.80
C PHE A 344 38.71 20.17 -38.17
N GLU A 345 39.17 18.94 -37.97
CA GLU A 345 40.50 18.67 -37.40
C GLU A 345 41.64 19.09 -38.29
N TYR A 346 41.47 18.95 -39.60
CA TYR A 346 42.44 19.45 -40.58
C TYR A 346 42.53 20.97 -40.56
N ASP A 347 41.37 21.67 -40.54
CA ASP A 347 41.32 23.13 -40.50
C ASP A 347 41.80 23.69 -39.16
N ALA A 348 41.60 22.95 -38.06
CA ALA A 348 42.16 23.26 -36.76
C ALA A 348 43.66 23.01 -36.62
N GLY A 349 44.30 22.44 -37.69
CA GLY A 349 45.74 22.24 -37.74
C GLY A 349 46.24 21.01 -36.98
N LEU A 350 45.38 20.07 -36.58
CA LEU A 350 45.78 18.88 -35.81
C LEU A 350 46.78 18.00 -36.54
N PHE A 351 46.76 18.01 -37.87
CA PHE A 351 47.66 17.23 -38.72
C PHE A 351 48.89 18.02 -39.20
N SER A 352 49.00 19.29 -38.81
CA SER A 352 50.09 20.19 -39.24
C SER A 352 50.85 20.88 -38.11
N ASN A 353 50.24 20.94 -36.91
CA ASN A 353 50.80 21.64 -35.75
C ASN A 353 50.92 20.72 -34.53
N ASP A 354 51.81 21.06 -33.62
CA ASP A 354 51.90 20.42 -32.30
C ASP A 354 50.84 20.96 -31.33
N ALA A 355 50.76 20.41 -30.09
CA ALA A 355 49.81 20.84 -29.06
C ALA A 355 49.97 22.31 -28.64
N ASN A 356 51.07 22.96 -28.97
CA ASN A 356 51.35 24.38 -28.67
C ASN A 356 51.08 25.29 -29.90
N GLY A 357 50.59 24.71 -30.99
CA GLY A 357 50.29 25.42 -32.23
C GLY A 357 51.51 25.68 -33.12
N ASN A 358 52.67 25.09 -32.86
CA ASN A 358 53.84 25.22 -33.72
C ASN A 358 53.78 24.24 -34.87
N PRO A 359 54.25 24.66 -36.07
CA PRO A 359 54.26 23.77 -37.26
C PRO A 359 55.10 22.51 -37.02
N LEU A 360 54.51 21.36 -37.34
CA LEU A 360 55.23 20.09 -37.36
C LEU A 360 56.19 20.05 -38.57
N SER A 361 57.30 19.32 -38.43
CA SER A 361 58.29 19.17 -39.46
C SER A 361 58.83 17.74 -39.51
N GLY A 362 59.55 17.43 -40.62
CA GLY A 362 60.24 16.17 -40.84
C GLY A 362 59.32 14.94 -40.81
N SER A 363 59.75 13.87 -40.11
CA SER A 363 59.04 12.60 -40.05
C SER A 363 57.66 12.71 -39.36
N ILE A 364 57.52 13.57 -38.35
CA ILE A 364 56.28 13.75 -37.61
C ILE A 364 55.18 14.33 -38.54
N LEU A 365 55.50 15.32 -39.33
CA LEU A 365 54.55 15.88 -40.29
C LEU A 365 54.16 14.84 -41.35
N ALA A 366 55.13 14.03 -41.83
CA ALA A 366 54.86 12.96 -42.79
C ALA A 366 53.90 11.88 -42.17
N GLU A 367 54.09 11.52 -40.91
CA GLU A 367 53.24 10.59 -40.20
C GLU A 367 51.82 11.14 -40.04
N GLN A 368 51.64 12.38 -39.60
CA GLN A 368 50.34 13.00 -39.46
C GLN A 368 49.59 13.13 -40.80
N ARG A 369 50.28 13.42 -41.88
CA ARG A 369 49.69 13.40 -43.21
C ARG A 369 49.26 12.00 -43.68
N ASN A 370 50.03 10.98 -43.29
CA ASN A 370 49.64 9.59 -43.57
C ASN A 370 48.35 9.20 -42.78
N TYR A 371 48.21 9.60 -41.51
CA TYR A 371 46.99 9.42 -40.75
C TYR A 371 45.80 10.12 -41.41
N TYR A 372 45.92 11.39 -41.77
CA TYR A 372 44.87 12.12 -42.47
C TYR A 372 44.45 11.42 -43.77
N ASN A 373 45.41 11.03 -44.62
CA ASN A 373 45.13 10.33 -45.87
C ASN A 373 44.54 8.93 -45.65
N HIS A 374 44.89 8.26 -44.56
CA HIS A 374 44.28 6.98 -44.20
C HIS A 374 42.81 7.17 -43.90
N TYR A 375 42.46 8.04 -42.97
CA TYR A 375 41.06 8.26 -42.56
C TYR A 375 40.22 8.85 -43.71
N LYS A 376 40.80 9.71 -44.56
CA LYS A 376 40.12 10.21 -45.74
C LYS A 376 39.71 9.07 -46.68
N ARG A 377 40.60 8.09 -46.91
CA ARG A 377 40.30 6.90 -47.72
C ARG A 377 39.23 6.01 -47.07
N GLU A 378 39.26 5.86 -45.75
CA GLU A 378 38.23 5.09 -45.04
C GLU A 378 36.86 5.78 -45.15
N ILE A 379 36.80 7.11 -45.07
CA ILE A 379 35.59 7.88 -45.29
C ILE A 379 35.06 7.71 -46.73
N GLU A 380 35.96 7.76 -47.70
CA GLU A 380 35.62 7.51 -49.12
C GLU A 380 35.09 6.08 -49.35
N ARG A 381 35.48 5.11 -48.51
CA ARG A 381 34.96 3.73 -48.46
C ARG A 381 33.63 3.64 -47.76
N GLY A 382 33.11 4.73 -47.15
CA GLY A 382 31.83 4.80 -46.48
C GLY A 382 31.92 4.64 -44.96
N VAL A 383 33.08 4.74 -44.33
CA VAL A 383 33.20 4.73 -42.87
C VAL A 383 32.63 6.02 -42.31
N ASN A 384 31.56 5.88 -41.53
CA ASN A 384 30.91 6.93 -40.78
C ASN A 384 30.19 6.29 -39.57
N THR A 385 30.92 6.08 -38.50
CA THR A 385 30.42 5.35 -37.31
C THR A 385 29.74 6.29 -36.35
N TYR A 386 28.45 6.08 -36.12
CA TYR A 386 27.71 6.77 -35.05
C TYR A 386 27.93 6.03 -33.75
N TRP A 387 29.02 6.35 -33.05
CA TRP A 387 29.48 5.65 -31.86
C TRP A 387 28.47 5.66 -30.72
N LEU A 388 27.62 6.68 -30.57
CA LEU A 388 26.65 6.81 -29.49
C LEU A 388 25.60 5.69 -29.48
N SER A 389 25.31 5.10 -30.65
CA SER A 389 24.37 3.98 -30.77
C SER A 389 24.98 2.62 -30.42
N GLU A 390 26.31 2.53 -30.37
CA GLU A 390 26.98 1.24 -30.15
C GLU A 390 26.79 0.64 -28.78
N PRO A 391 26.92 1.39 -27.67
CA PRO A 391 26.76 0.82 -26.34
C PRO A 391 25.31 0.69 -25.88
N VAL A 392 24.33 1.23 -26.64
CA VAL A 392 22.97 1.35 -26.20
C VAL A 392 22.00 0.43 -26.92
N ARG A 393 20.90 0.13 -26.25
CA ARG A 393 19.77 -0.65 -26.76
C ARG A 393 18.46 -0.15 -26.17
N THR A 394 17.34 -0.48 -26.81
CA THR A 394 16.03 -0.41 -26.14
C THR A 394 15.96 -1.52 -25.09
N ALA A 395 15.61 -1.15 -23.88
CA ALA A 395 15.46 -2.06 -22.74
C ALA A 395 13.99 -2.32 -22.45
N ILE A 396 13.60 -3.58 -22.31
CA ILE A 396 12.25 -3.99 -21.93
C ILE A 396 12.32 -4.55 -20.51
N ILE A 397 11.76 -3.78 -19.58
CA ILE A 397 11.66 -4.13 -18.17
C ILE A 397 10.37 -4.91 -17.97
N HIS A 398 10.40 -6.00 -17.22
CA HIS A 398 9.19 -6.71 -16.82
C HIS A 398 9.30 -7.23 -15.39
N ARG A 399 8.16 -7.21 -14.70
CA ARG A 399 8.02 -7.73 -13.35
C ARG A 399 6.74 -8.55 -13.25
N HIS A 400 6.82 -9.65 -12.56
CA HIS A 400 5.72 -10.60 -12.33
C HIS A 400 5.57 -10.80 -10.83
N THR A 401 4.35 -10.71 -10.34
CA THR A 401 4.03 -10.90 -8.92
C THR A 401 2.82 -11.80 -8.80
N LEU A 402 2.95 -12.87 -8.00
CA LEU A 402 1.88 -13.76 -7.61
C LEU A 402 1.64 -13.59 -6.12
N THR A 403 0.44 -13.16 -5.75
CA THR A 403 0.01 -13.00 -4.36
C THR A 403 -1.10 -13.99 -4.05
N VAL A 404 -0.99 -14.66 -2.91
CA VAL A 404 -1.99 -15.59 -2.40
C VAL A 404 -2.36 -15.18 -0.98
N ASP A 405 -3.61 -14.73 -0.81
CA ASP A 405 -4.15 -14.25 0.46
C ASP A 405 -5.27 -15.15 0.93
N GLY A 406 -5.49 -15.24 2.23
CA GLY A 406 -6.62 -15.93 2.77
C GLY A 406 -6.52 -16.23 4.24
N GLY A 407 -7.50 -16.97 4.74
CA GLY A 407 -7.54 -17.42 6.11
C GLY A 407 -8.83 -17.04 6.83
N ASP A 408 -8.97 -17.52 8.04
CA ASP A 408 -10.10 -17.26 8.91
C ASP A 408 -9.80 -16.17 9.95
N GLU A 409 -10.66 -16.00 10.94
CA GLU A 409 -10.44 -15.05 12.02
C GLU A 409 -9.24 -15.43 12.91
N ALA A 410 -8.88 -16.72 12.97
CA ALA A 410 -7.82 -17.24 13.82
C ALA A 410 -6.46 -17.28 13.09
N LEU A 411 -6.42 -17.75 11.84
CA LEU A 411 -5.20 -17.88 11.06
C LEU A 411 -5.36 -17.20 9.72
N ARG A 412 -4.51 -16.22 9.45
CA ARG A 412 -4.44 -15.48 8.18
C ARG A 412 -3.07 -15.63 7.58
N TYR A 413 -3.01 -15.69 6.27
CA TYR A 413 -1.75 -15.77 5.54
C TYR A 413 -1.76 -14.88 4.31
N ASN A 414 -0.57 -14.39 3.97
CA ASN A 414 -0.27 -13.71 2.71
C ASN A 414 1.06 -14.26 2.21
N LEU A 415 1.03 -14.89 1.06
CA LEU A 415 2.19 -15.36 0.32
C LEU A 415 2.39 -14.46 -0.88
N ASN A 416 3.62 -14.02 -1.12
CA ASN A 416 3.98 -13.26 -2.30
C ASN A 416 5.23 -13.85 -2.95
N LEU A 417 5.17 -14.06 -4.26
CA LEU A 417 6.27 -14.45 -5.12
C LEU A 417 6.45 -13.38 -6.17
N ASN A 418 7.65 -12.83 -6.30
CA ASN A 418 7.94 -11.85 -7.32
C ASN A 418 9.21 -12.18 -8.09
N TYR A 419 9.20 -11.88 -9.38
CA TYR A 419 10.32 -11.94 -10.28
C TYR A 419 10.37 -10.67 -11.10
N GLY A 420 11.52 -10.02 -11.14
CA GLY A 420 11.78 -8.82 -11.94
C GLY A 420 13.02 -8.98 -12.79
N ASN A 421 12.95 -8.49 -14.02
CA ASN A 421 14.09 -8.38 -14.92
C ASN A 421 14.14 -6.96 -15.49
N GLU A 422 15.18 -6.24 -15.15
CA GLU A 422 15.45 -4.85 -15.53
C GLU A 422 16.74 -4.76 -16.35
N PRO A 423 16.70 -5.06 -17.66
CA PRO A 423 17.86 -4.82 -18.51
C PRO A 423 18.14 -3.32 -18.59
N GLY A 424 19.41 -2.94 -18.54
CA GLY A 424 19.81 -1.55 -18.74
C GLY A 424 19.79 -1.13 -20.20
N VAL A 425 19.72 0.19 -20.43
CA VAL A 425 19.85 0.79 -21.76
C VAL A 425 21.24 0.59 -22.33
N ILE A 426 22.29 0.58 -21.49
CA ILE A 426 23.61 0.15 -21.89
C ILE A 426 23.60 -1.37 -22.06
N LYS A 427 24.06 -1.87 -23.21
CA LYS A 427 24.11 -3.31 -23.53
C LYS A 427 24.81 -4.09 -22.43
N GLU A 428 24.35 -5.29 -22.18
CA GLU A 428 24.89 -6.24 -21.18
C GLU A 428 24.85 -5.76 -19.71
N SER A 429 24.25 -4.60 -19.44
CA SER A 429 23.88 -4.25 -18.07
C SER A 429 22.48 -4.77 -17.74
N GLY A 430 22.23 -5.09 -16.50
CA GLY A 430 20.91 -5.57 -16.06
C GLY A 430 20.85 -5.89 -14.58
N ARG A 431 19.62 -5.99 -14.09
CA ARG A 431 19.29 -6.34 -12.72
C ARG A 431 18.15 -7.35 -12.73
N GLU A 432 18.38 -8.49 -12.11
CA GLU A 432 17.38 -9.53 -11.90
C GLU A 432 17.06 -9.60 -10.42
N THR A 433 15.77 -9.62 -10.07
CA THR A 433 15.29 -9.74 -8.69
C THR A 433 14.35 -10.93 -8.57
N PHE A 434 14.51 -11.70 -7.52
CA PHE A 434 13.59 -12.76 -7.13
C PHE A 434 13.27 -12.57 -5.65
N GLY A 435 11.99 -12.52 -5.31
CA GLY A 435 11.53 -12.37 -3.95
C GLY A 435 10.47 -13.41 -3.60
N PHE A 436 10.56 -13.87 -2.36
CA PHE A 436 9.56 -14.68 -1.69
C PHE A 436 9.22 -14.02 -0.36
N SER A 437 7.95 -13.86 -0.04
CA SER A 437 7.54 -13.49 1.31
C SER A 437 6.32 -14.26 1.76
N LEU A 438 6.33 -14.63 3.04
CA LEU A 438 5.23 -15.30 3.72
C LEU A 438 4.94 -14.58 5.02
N ASN A 439 3.74 -14.02 5.12
CA ASN A 439 3.22 -13.38 6.31
C ASN A 439 2.14 -14.26 6.91
N LEU A 440 2.32 -14.69 8.15
CA LEU A 440 1.36 -15.48 8.91
C LEU A 440 0.92 -14.69 10.12
N GLN A 441 -0.38 -14.63 10.37
CA GLN A 441 -0.95 -14.02 11.55
C GLN A 441 -1.91 -15.00 12.22
N TYR A 442 -1.62 -15.34 13.48
CA TYR A 442 -2.47 -16.17 14.30
C TYR A 442 -3.05 -15.35 15.46
N ARG A 443 -4.37 -15.29 15.55
CA ARG A 443 -5.10 -14.59 16.61
C ARG A 443 -6.01 -15.54 17.34
N ARG A 444 -5.86 -15.64 18.66
CA ARG A 444 -6.78 -16.41 19.49
C ARG A 444 -6.89 -15.77 20.88
N LYS A 445 -8.08 -15.32 21.24
CA LYS A 445 -8.34 -14.64 22.53
C LYS A 445 -7.39 -13.45 22.74
N LYS A 446 -6.44 -13.56 23.67
CA LYS A 446 -5.45 -12.54 24.02
C LYS A 446 -4.13 -12.70 23.25
N TRP A 447 -3.96 -13.77 22.47
CA TRP A 447 -2.76 -14.04 21.71
C TRP A 447 -2.87 -13.48 20.28
N ASN A 448 -1.88 -12.72 19.90
CA ASN A 448 -1.70 -12.26 18.52
C ASN A 448 -0.24 -12.53 18.15
N ILE A 449 -0.01 -13.56 17.35
CA ILE A 449 1.31 -14.00 16.91
C ILE A 449 1.40 -13.69 15.43
N SER A 450 2.39 -12.91 15.02
CA SER A 450 2.69 -12.65 13.61
C SER A 450 4.10 -13.13 13.29
N ASN A 451 4.24 -13.79 12.16
CA ASN A 451 5.51 -14.21 11.61
C ASN A 451 5.63 -13.68 10.20
N GLN A 452 6.76 -13.07 9.90
CA GLN A 452 7.10 -12.57 8.58
C GLN A 452 8.42 -13.20 8.14
N LEU A 453 8.38 -13.96 7.06
CA LEU A 453 9.56 -14.52 6.40
C LEU A 453 9.70 -13.84 5.04
N SER A 454 10.87 -13.30 4.73
CA SER A 454 11.19 -12.81 3.38
C SER A 454 12.56 -13.31 2.95
N ILE A 455 12.64 -13.72 1.69
CA ILE A 455 13.87 -14.14 1.02
C ILE A 455 13.93 -13.34 -0.28
N ASP A 456 14.92 -12.46 -0.37
CA ASP A 456 15.11 -11.62 -1.55
C ASP A 456 16.50 -11.93 -2.13
N ASN A 457 16.57 -12.19 -3.42
CA ASN A 457 17.81 -12.43 -4.16
C ASN A 457 17.87 -11.46 -5.33
N THR A 458 18.99 -10.74 -5.43
CA THR A 458 19.23 -9.78 -6.50
C THR A 458 20.55 -10.08 -7.18
N LYS A 459 20.51 -10.14 -8.51
CA LYS A 459 21.68 -10.31 -9.35
C LYS A 459 21.83 -9.07 -10.24
N GLY A 460 22.90 -8.29 -9.99
CA GLY A 460 23.32 -7.17 -10.85
C GLY A 460 24.39 -7.61 -11.83
N THR A 461 24.26 -7.19 -13.08
CA THR A 461 25.26 -7.39 -14.12
C THR A 461 25.68 -6.00 -14.63
N ASN A 462 26.98 -5.70 -14.56
CA ASN A 462 27.54 -4.46 -15.07
C ASN A 462 27.95 -4.64 -16.54
N SER A 463 27.79 -3.55 -17.29
CA SER A 463 28.13 -3.53 -18.71
C SER A 463 29.65 -3.56 -18.91
N PRO A 464 30.19 -4.34 -19.86
CA PRO A 464 31.58 -4.27 -20.27
C PRO A 464 31.86 -3.08 -21.20
N TYR A 465 30.84 -2.35 -21.65
CA TYR A 465 30.98 -1.25 -22.63
C TYR A 465 31.59 0.03 -22.05
N GLY A 466 31.91 0.07 -20.76
CA GLY A 466 32.50 1.24 -20.10
C GLY A 466 31.56 2.44 -19.98
N SER A 467 32.15 3.64 -19.98
CA SER A 467 31.42 4.89 -19.82
C SER A 467 30.86 5.39 -21.15
N PHE A 468 29.59 5.83 -21.14
CA PHE A 468 28.98 6.46 -22.33
C PHE A 468 29.79 7.67 -22.82
N SER A 469 30.47 8.41 -21.94
CA SER A 469 31.33 9.55 -22.29
C SER A 469 32.52 9.18 -23.20
N GLU A 470 33.00 7.94 -23.17
CA GLU A 470 34.06 7.48 -24.04
C GLU A 470 33.57 7.43 -25.51
N TYR A 471 32.32 6.99 -25.71
CA TYR A 471 31.71 6.93 -27.03
C TYR A 471 31.42 8.32 -27.61
N VAL A 472 31.11 9.31 -26.75
CA VAL A 472 30.95 10.72 -27.19
C VAL A 472 32.27 11.30 -27.74
N GLN A 473 33.41 10.83 -27.24
CA GLN A 473 34.74 11.32 -27.65
C GLN A 473 35.33 10.55 -28.82
N MET A 474 34.75 9.41 -29.20
CA MET A 474 35.25 8.62 -30.31
C MET A 474 35.04 9.31 -31.66
N ASN A 475 36.07 9.25 -32.50
CA ASN A 475 36.00 9.83 -33.83
C ASN A 475 35.14 8.99 -34.79
N PRO A 476 34.21 9.60 -35.54
CA PRO A 476 33.28 8.87 -36.40
C PRO A 476 33.94 8.22 -37.62
N TYR A 477 35.20 8.55 -37.92
CA TYR A 477 36.00 7.91 -38.98
C TYR A 477 36.78 6.66 -38.52
N TYR A 478 36.64 6.26 -37.25
CA TYR A 478 37.15 4.96 -36.77
C TYR A 478 36.23 3.83 -37.16
N THR A 479 36.80 2.68 -37.51
CA THR A 479 36.04 1.46 -37.78
C THR A 479 35.70 0.72 -36.48
N LYS A 480 34.66 -0.12 -36.52
CA LYS A 480 34.25 -0.91 -35.34
C LYS A 480 35.18 -2.09 -35.04
N ARG A 481 36.20 -2.32 -35.82
CA ARG A 481 37.07 -3.52 -35.76
C ARG A 481 38.55 -3.22 -35.64
N ASP A 482 38.92 -1.97 -35.51
CA ASP A 482 40.32 -1.56 -35.35
C ASP A 482 40.76 -1.56 -33.91
#